data_7523e02542aa3c3ab1478d52b2af35b9
#
_entry.id   7523e02542aa3c3ab1478d52b2af35b9
#
_cell.length_a   1.000
_cell.length_b   1.000
_cell.length_c   1.000
_cell.angle_alpha   90.00
_cell.angle_beta   90.00
_cell.angle_gamma   90.00
#
_symmetry.space_group_name_H-M   'P 1'
#
loop_
_entity.id
_entity.type
_entity.pdbx_description
1 polymer ?
#
loop_
_entity_poly.entity_id
_entity_poly.type
_entity_poly.pdbx_seq_one_letter_code
_entity_poly.pdbx_strand_id
1 'polypeptide(L)'
;MYLYTNGTRLFFDVVGSRLKPLETVMQPKPTLLVLHGGPGLDHSYFRPSLDPLGDDAQVLYLDLRGQGRSARHGKEYYQVGIMADDVAAFCAEVGIEKPIVLGHSFGGYVALTMAMRSPDLLGGLILVSTAPVERGYDLDALEQLAGKNLREIAARQQTGTASEEDMQRFNTEVLPLYWYQFKPEYLSGIFGKTVVNVKSIVSRALLAKLSHLLANQPVRTLSPASVNSAESENSHLP
;
A
#
# COMPACT_ATOMS: atom_id res chain seq x y z
N MET A 1 2.94 -14.90 -8.56
CA MET A 1 3.93 -15.81 -7.94
C MET A 1 3.66 -15.92 -6.47
N TYR A 2 4.27 -16.92 -5.78
CA TYR A 2 4.09 -17.09 -4.32
C TYR A 2 5.45 -17.23 -3.65
N LEU A 3 5.57 -16.64 -2.45
CA LEU A 3 6.71 -16.78 -1.57
C LEU A 3 6.23 -17.15 -0.16
N TYR A 4 6.91 -18.09 0.47
CA TYR A 4 6.74 -18.40 1.89
C TYR A 4 7.77 -17.61 2.69
N THR A 5 7.30 -16.72 3.55
CA THR A 5 8.15 -15.90 4.43
C THR A 5 7.38 -15.51 5.70
N ASN A 6 8.05 -15.28 6.79
CA ASN A 6 7.48 -14.84 8.07
C ASN A 6 6.21 -15.61 8.49
N GLY A 7 6.19 -16.95 8.30
CA GLY A 7 5.06 -17.83 8.65
C GLY A 7 3.79 -17.64 7.81
N THR A 8 3.90 -17.01 6.63
CA THR A 8 2.78 -16.84 5.70
C THR A 8 3.21 -17.11 4.26
N ARG A 9 2.24 -17.31 3.38
CA ARG A 9 2.44 -17.37 1.93
C ARG A 9 1.91 -16.09 1.32
N LEU A 10 2.81 -15.28 0.78
CA LEU A 10 2.49 -14.04 0.09
C LEU A 10 2.41 -14.26 -1.42
N PHE A 11 1.42 -13.64 -2.05
CA PHE A 11 1.34 -13.54 -3.50
C PHE A 11 1.97 -12.23 -3.96
N PHE A 12 2.72 -12.30 -5.05
CA PHE A 12 3.24 -11.12 -5.72
C PHE A 12 3.26 -11.28 -7.22
N ASP A 13 3.22 -10.16 -7.92
CA ASP A 13 3.35 -10.08 -9.38
C ASP A 13 4.50 -9.14 -9.74
N VAL A 14 5.10 -9.32 -10.91
CA VAL A 14 6.29 -8.57 -11.34
C VAL A 14 6.11 -8.06 -12.75
N VAL A 15 6.46 -6.79 -12.95
CA VAL A 15 6.55 -6.17 -14.27
C VAL A 15 7.94 -5.53 -14.42
N GLY A 16 8.52 -5.68 -15.58
CA GLY A 16 9.88 -5.23 -15.88
C GLY A 16 10.97 -6.15 -15.31
N SER A 17 12.15 -6.02 -15.85
CA SER A 17 13.35 -6.75 -15.43
C SER A 17 14.11 -5.93 -14.37
N ARG A 18 14.95 -6.62 -13.58
CA ARG A 18 15.85 -5.96 -12.61
C ARG A 18 17.06 -5.32 -13.28
N LEU A 19 17.37 -5.72 -14.51
CA LEU A 19 18.53 -5.26 -15.27
C LEU A 19 18.07 -4.66 -16.58
N LYS A 20 18.76 -3.62 -17.05
CA LYS A 20 18.60 -3.00 -18.35
C LYS A 20 19.90 -3.14 -19.15
N PRO A 21 19.85 -3.60 -20.39
CA PRO A 21 21.02 -3.58 -21.26
C PRO A 21 21.45 -2.13 -21.54
N LEU A 22 22.72 -1.85 -21.34
CA LEU A 22 23.33 -0.60 -21.71
C LEU A 22 24.64 -0.90 -22.43
N GLU A 23 24.64 -0.80 -23.76
CA GLU A 23 25.76 -1.21 -24.61
C GLU A 23 26.25 -2.65 -24.30
N THR A 24 27.45 -2.79 -23.73
CA THR A 24 28.08 -4.08 -23.40
C THR A 24 27.85 -4.52 -21.94
N VAL A 25 27.13 -3.74 -21.12
CA VAL A 25 26.92 -4.03 -19.70
C VAL A 25 25.43 -4.09 -19.36
N MET A 26 25.11 -4.76 -18.25
CA MET A 26 23.77 -4.78 -17.68
C MET A 26 23.70 -3.80 -16.53
N GLN A 27 22.91 -2.74 -16.67
CA GLN A 27 22.71 -1.74 -15.63
C GLN A 27 21.58 -2.16 -14.70
N PRO A 28 21.75 -2.14 -13.36
CA PRO A 28 20.66 -2.35 -12.40
C PRO A 28 19.60 -1.26 -12.52
N LYS A 29 18.33 -1.67 -12.47
CA LYS A 29 17.19 -0.76 -12.32
C LYS A 29 16.74 -0.74 -10.87
N PRO A 30 16.16 0.37 -10.37
CA PRO A 30 15.56 0.41 -9.06
C PRO A 30 14.39 -0.59 -8.96
N THR A 31 14.09 -1.05 -7.75
CA THR A 31 12.91 -1.84 -7.47
C THR A 31 11.83 -0.96 -6.86
N LEU A 32 10.66 -0.92 -7.48
CA LEU A 32 9.45 -0.30 -6.95
C LEU A 32 8.57 -1.40 -6.35
N LEU A 33 8.42 -1.40 -5.03
CA LEU A 33 7.52 -2.30 -4.32
C LEU A 33 6.20 -1.59 -4.03
N VAL A 34 5.11 -2.12 -4.58
CA VAL A 34 3.76 -1.52 -4.51
C VAL A 34 2.91 -2.26 -3.49
N LEU A 35 2.46 -1.53 -2.46
CA LEU A 35 1.58 -1.99 -1.40
C LEU A 35 0.19 -1.39 -1.57
N HIS A 36 -0.79 -2.27 -1.73
CA HIS A 36 -2.16 -1.88 -2.06
C HIS A 36 -2.94 -1.32 -0.85
N GLY A 37 -4.02 -0.61 -1.15
CA GLY A 37 -4.99 -0.12 -0.19
C GLY A 37 -5.97 -1.20 0.29
N GLY A 38 -6.95 -0.78 1.03
CA GLY A 38 -7.95 -1.62 1.67
C GLY A 38 -8.10 -1.21 3.13
N PRO A 39 -8.09 -2.14 4.11
CA PRO A 39 -7.83 -3.59 3.98
C PRO A 39 -8.93 -4.34 3.22
N GLY A 40 -8.57 -5.52 2.68
CA GLY A 40 -9.51 -6.41 1.98
C GLY A 40 -9.45 -6.37 0.47
N LEU A 41 -8.67 -5.48 -0.13
CA LEU A 41 -8.40 -5.43 -1.57
C LEU A 41 -7.13 -6.22 -1.93
N ASP A 42 -6.66 -6.09 -3.16
CA ASP A 42 -5.39 -6.60 -3.66
C ASP A 42 -4.72 -5.59 -4.61
N HIS A 43 -3.56 -5.95 -5.15
CA HIS A 43 -2.79 -5.08 -6.04
C HIS A 43 -3.42 -4.84 -7.41
N SER A 44 -4.41 -5.62 -7.84
CA SER A 44 -4.84 -5.66 -9.26
C SER A 44 -5.43 -4.35 -9.77
N TYR A 45 -5.91 -3.48 -8.90
CA TYR A 45 -6.45 -2.18 -9.32
C TYR A 45 -5.36 -1.17 -9.74
N PHE A 46 -4.10 -1.41 -9.42
CA PHE A 46 -2.99 -0.61 -9.95
C PHE A 46 -2.67 -0.93 -11.41
N ARG A 47 -3.13 -2.09 -11.89
CA ARG A 47 -2.80 -2.57 -13.22
C ARG A 47 -3.91 -2.27 -14.23
N PRO A 48 -3.58 -1.88 -15.45
CA PRO A 48 -2.23 -1.74 -16.00
C PRO A 48 -1.57 -0.38 -15.78
N SER A 49 -2.16 0.52 -14.97
CA SER A 49 -1.76 1.93 -14.90
C SER A 49 -0.30 2.15 -14.47
N LEU A 50 0.25 1.31 -13.59
CA LEU A 50 1.65 1.39 -13.16
C LEU A 50 2.58 0.47 -13.96
N ASP A 51 2.05 -0.41 -14.83
CA ASP A 51 2.86 -1.35 -15.60
C ASP A 51 3.91 -0.67 -16.51
N PRO A 52 3.65 0.51 -17.14
CA PRO A 52 4.64 1.22 -17.93
C PRO A 52 5.92 1.60 -17.16
N LEU A 53 5.85 1.73 -15.83
CA LEU A 53 7.05 1.94 -15.00
C LEU A 53 8.04 0.79 -15.07
N GLY A 54 7.62 -0.38 -15.58
CA GLY A 54 8.46 -1.54 -15.83
C GLY A 54 9.63 -1.30 -16.79
N ASP A 55 9.57 -0.24 -17.61
CA ASP A 55 10.67 0.16 -18.48
C ASP A 55 11.85 0.74 -17.69
N ASP A 56 11.59 1.47 -16.61
CA ASP A 56 12.59 2.17 -15.81
C ASP A 56 12.89 1.52 -14.46
N ALA A 57 11.97 0.71 -13.93
CA ALA A 57 12.09 0.00 -12.66
C ALA A 57 11.66 -1.45 -12.79
N GLN A 58 12.09 -2.31 -11.86
CA GLN A 58 11.38 -3.56 -11.60
C GLN A 58 10.20 -3.24 -10.68
N VAL A 59 8.97 -3.43 -11.15
CA VAL A 59 7.76 -3.18 -10.34
C VAL A 59 7.26 -4.49 -9.74
N LEU A 60 7.22 -4.56 -8.41
CA LEU A 60 6.66 -5.69 -7.67
C LEU A 60 5.35 -5.26 -7.01
N TYR A 61 4.30 -5.98 -7.31
CA TYR A 61 2.98 -5.81 -6.70
C TYR A 61 2.78 -6.89 -5.65
N LEU A 62 2.63 -6.53 -4.40
CA LEU A 62 2.51 -7.47 -3.28
C LEU A 62 1.09 -7.47 -2.73
N ASP A 63 0.45 -8.65 -2.67
CA ASP A 63 -0.76 -8.85 -1.88
C ASP A 63 -0.36 -9.03 -0.42
N LEU A 64 -0.82 -8.13 0.46
CA LEU A 64 -0.50 -8.17 1.88
C LEU A 64 -1.11 -9.41 2.55
N ARG A 65 -0.58 -9.80 3.71
CA ARG A 65 -1.08 -10.93 4.52
C ARG A 65 -2.60 -10.87 4.66
N GLY A 66 -3.27 -12.00 4.39
CA GLY A 66 -4.72 -12.14 4.49
C GLY A 66 -5.51 -11.47 3.38
N GLN A 67 -4.87 -10.84 2.42
CA GLN A 67 -5.52 -10.04 1.37
C GLN A 67 -5.22 -10.63 -0.01
N GLY A 68 -6.05 -10.29 -0.99
CA GLY A 68 -5.91 -10.77 -2.34
C GLY A 68 -5.73 -12.29 -2.43
N ARG A 69 -4.64 -12.70 -3.03
CA ARG A 69 -4.24 -14.12 -3.24
C ARG A 69 -3.30 -14.65 -2.17
N SER A 70 -2.87 -13.80 -1.23
CA SER A 70 -2.06 -14.20 -0.08
C SER A 70 -2.84 -15.07 0.90
N ALA A 71 -2.12 -15.87 1.70
CA ALA A 71 -2.70 -16.81 2.64
C ALA A 71 -3.60 -16.13 3.67
N ARG A 72 -4.73 -16.78 4.01
CA ARG A 72 -5.66 -16.35 5.05
C ARG A 72 -5.19 -16.82 6.41
N HIS A 73 -5.39 -15.97 7.42
CA HIS A 73 -5.04 -16.23 8.82
C HIS A 73 -6.19 -15.82 9.75
N GLY A 74 -6.05 -16.04 11.04
CA GLY A 74 -6.92 -15.47 12.05
C GLY A 74 -6.80 -13.94 12.11
N LYS A 75 -7.83 -13.27 12.61
CA LYS A 75 -7.87 -11.79 12.67
C LYS A 75 -6.71 -11.18 13.48
N GLU A 76 -6.19 -11.91 14.45
CA GLU A 76 -5.05 -11.52 15.30
C GLU A 76 -3.76 -11.27 14.51
N TYR A 77 -3.64 -11.87 13.33
CA TYR A 77 -2.48 -11.72 12.45
C TYR A 77 -2.60 -10.55 11.45
N TYR A 78 -3.78 -9.90 11.37
CA TYR A 78 -3.99 -8.78 10.44
C TYR A 78 -3.61 -7.44 11.08
N GLN A 79 -2.38 -7.36 11.56
CA GLN A 79 -1.80 -6.18 12.20
C GLN A 79 -0.82 -5.50 11.25
N VAL A 80 -0.87 -4.18 11.16
CA VAL A 80 0.02 -3.38 10.30
C VAL A 80 1.49 -3.67 10.59
N GLY A 81 1.84 -3.84 11.89
CA GLY A 81 3.19 -4.19 12.30
C GLY A 81 3.66 -5.54 11.77
N ILE A 82 2.79 -6.57 11.82
CA ILE A 82 3.09 -7.90 11.28
C ILE A 82 3.23 -7.81 9.74
N MET A 83 2.37 -7.05 9.07
CA MET A 83 2.46 -6.85 7.62
C MET A 83 3.72 -6.08 7.22
N ALA A 84 4.19 -5.13 8.02
CA ALA A 84 5.46 -4.45 7.79
C ALA A 84 6.65 -5.42 7.93
N ASP A 85 6.61 -6.29 8.93
CA ASP A 85 7.62 -7.35 9.12
C ASP A 85 7.59 -8.37 7.97
N ASP A 86 6.39 -8.69 7.43
CA ASP A 86 6.24 -9.53 6.23
C ASP A 86 6.90 -8.90 5.01
N VAL A 87 6.69 -7.59 4.79
CA VAL A 87 7.28 -6.87 3.66
C VAL A 87 8.81 -6.84 3.78
N ALA A 88 9.34 -6.62 4.98
CA ALA A 88 10.77 -6.66 5.24
C ALA A 88 11.36 -8.06 4.96
N ALA A 89 10.71 -9.10 5.46
CA ALA A 89 11.11 -10.49 5.22
C ALA A 89 11.01 -10.86 3.73
N PHE A 90 9.94 -10.42 3.05
CA PHE A 90 9.79 -10.59 1.60
C PHE A 90 10.98 -9.98 0.84
N CYS A 91 11.36 -8.74 1.14
CA CYS A 91 12.51 -8.09 0.50
C CYS A 91 13.81 -8.89 0.70
N ALA A 92 14.05 -9.37 1.92
CA ALA A 92 15.23 -10.18 2.24
C ALA A 92 15.28 -11.49 1.44
N GLU A 93 14.16 -12.24 1.39
CA GLU A 93 14.07 -13.53 0.71
C GLU A 93 14.22 -13.43 -0.82
N VAL A 94 13.71 -12.34 -1.44
CA VAL A 94 13.85 -12.14 -2.90
C VAL A 94 15.11 -11.34 -3.26
N GLY A 95 15.94 -11.00 -2.29
CA GLY A 95 17.20 -10.28 -2.48
C GLY A 95 16.99 -8.85 -3.01
N ILE A 96 15.96 -8.16 -2.53
CA ILE A 96 15.71 -6.76 -2.84
C ILE A 96 16.42 -5.89 -1.80
N GLU A 97 17.38 -5.12 -2.27
CA GLU A 97 18.08 -4.12 -1.47
C GLU A 97 17.52 -2.73 -1.79
N LYS A 98 17.27 -1.93 -0.74
CA LYS A 98 16.85 -0.53 -0.87
C LYS A 98 15.67 -0.32 -1.85
N PRO A 99 14.52 -1.03 -1.71
CA PRO A 99 13.36 -0.77 -2.56
C PRO A 99 12.82 0.64 -2.37
N ILE A 100 12.30 1.23 -3.44
CA ILE A 100 11.36 2.34 -3.35
C ILE A 100 10.00 1.72 -3.03
N VAL A 101 9.42 2.04 -1.88
CA VAL A 101 8.13 1.49 -1.46
C VAL A 101 7.02 2.48 -1.76
N LEU A 102 6.07 2.10 -2.61
CA LEU A 102 4.84 2.85 -2.84
C LEU A 102 3.72 2.25 -1.99
N GLY A 103 3.22 3.02 -1.03
CA GLY A 103 2.09 2.65 -0.21
C GLY A 103 0.85 3.49 -0.52
N HIS A 104 -0.23 2.85 -0.98
CA HIS A 104 -1.50 3.50 -1.22
C HIS A 104 -2.47 3.25 -0.06
N SER A 105 -3.09 4.31 0.49
CA SER A 105 -4.11 4.21 1.53
C SER A 105 -3.63 3.31 2.69
N PHE A 106 -4.26 2.15 2.93
CA PHE A 106 -3.86 1.17 3.94
C PHE A 106 -2.41 0.68 3.75
N GLY A 107 -1.96 0.44 2.50
CA GLY A 107 -0.57 0.10 2.19
C GLY A 107 0.42 1.19 2.60
N GLY A 108 -0.04 2.44 2.70
CA GLY A 108 0.75 3.54 3.24
C GLY A 108 1.03 3.42 4.73
N TYR A 109 0.08 2.90 5.54
CA TYR A 109 0.35 2.61 6.95
C TYR A 109 1.39 1.51 7.13
N VAL A 110 1.33 0.48 6.27
CA VAL A 110 2.33 -0.61 6.27
C VAL A 110 3.70 -0.05 5.89
N ALA A 111 3.78 0.75 4.82
CA ALA A 111 5.02 1.38 4.35
C ALA A 111 5.63 2.34 5.38
N LEU A 112 4.81 3.17 6.03
CA LEU A 112 5.25 4.06 7.12
C LEU A 112 5.77 3.27 8.33
N THR A 113 5.07 2.18 8.71
CA THR A 113 5.50 1.32 9.81
C THR A 113 6.83 0.64 9.48
N MET A 114 7.02 0.19 8.24
CA MET A 114 8.28 -0.36 7.76
C MET A 114 9.40 0.69 7.82
N ALA A 115 9.14 1.92 7.36
CA ALA A 115 10.10 3.02 7.42
C ALA A 115 10.52 3.38 8.85
N MET A 116 9.62 3.25 9.81
CA MET A 116 9.92 3.51 11.22
C MET A 116 10.73 2.39 11.87
N ARG A 117 10.41 1.12 11.54
CA ARG A 117 11.06 -0.03 12.16
C ARG A 117 12.40 -0.39 11.52
N SER A 118 12.51 -0.16 10.22
CA SER A 118 13.65 -0.57 9.41
C SER A 118 13.99 0.50 8.37
N PRO A 119 14.37 1.73 8.81
CA PRO A 119 14.62 2.87 7.92
C PRO A 119 15.72 2.57 6.90
N ASP A 120 16.72 1.81 7.29
CA ASP A 120 17.86 1.46 6.43
C ASP A 120 17.50 0.48 5.31
N LEU A 121 16.35 -0.19 5.38
CA LEU A 121 15.89 -1.10 4.36
C LEU A 121 15.33 -0.38 3.12
N LEU A 122 14.89 0.86 3.27
CA LEU A 122 14.22 1.62 2.22
C LEU A 122 15.21 2.43 1.38
N GLY A 123 15.07 2.38 0.06
CA GLY A 123 15.70 3.31 -0.88
C GLY A 123 14.89 4.59 -1.09
N GLY A 124 13.58 4.52 -0.86
CA GLY A 124 12.65 5.64 -0.96
C GLY A 124 11.25 5.26 -0.52
N LEU A 125 10.41 6.28 -0.29
CA LEU A 125 9.02 6.10 0.14
C LEU A 125 8.11 7.02 -0.68
N ILE A 126 7.09 6.43 -1.32
CA ILE A 126 6.03 7.13 -2.04
C ILE A 126 4.72 6.84 -1.34
N LEU A 127 4.06 7.87 -0.86
CA LEU A 127 2.80 7.78 -0.14
C LEU A 127 1.66 8.37 -0.99
N VAL A 128 0.65 7.55 -1.27
CA VAL A 128 -0.49 7.94 -2.12
C VAL A 128 -1.77 7.80 -1.31
N SER A 129 -2.53 8.89 -1.20
CA SER A 129 -3.85 8.92 -0.53
C SER A 129 -3.84 8.23 0.83
N THR A 130 -2.83 8.53 1.65
CA THR A 130 -2.65 7.99 3.00
C THR A 130 -2.28 9.11 3.97
N ALA A 131 -2.20 8.80 5.25
CA ALA A 131 -1.85 9.75 6.30
C ALA A 131 -0.96 9.10 7.36
N PRO A 132 -0.12 9.87 8.07
CA PRO A 132 0.68 9.32 9.17
C PRO A 132 -0.19 8.91 10.37
N VAL A 133 -1.40 9.43 10.44
CA VAL A 133 -2.39 9.14 11.48
C VAL A 133 -3.68 8.68 10.80
N GLU A 134 -4.20 7.53 11.19
CA GLU A 134 -5.54 7.15 10.75
C GLU A 134 -6.54 8.13 11.33
N ARG A 135 -7.04 8.99 10.46
CA ARG A 135 -8.29 9.73 10.69
C ARG A 135 -9.40 8.88 10.09
N GLY A 136 -10.36 8.47 10.90
CA GLY A 136 -11.57 7.87 10.37
C GLY A 136 -12.23 8.78 9.33
N TYR A 137 -13.29 8.29 8.71
CA TYR A 137 -14.12 9.15 7.88
C TYR A 137 -14.57 10.34 8.73
N ASP A 138 -14.54 11.53 8.16
CA ASP A 138 -15.30 12.66 8.69
C ASP A 138 -16.77 12.34 8.42
N LEU A 139 -17.39 11.74 9.44
CA LEU A 139 -18.77 11.27 9.32
C LEU A 139 -19.77 12.42 9.18
N ASP A 140 -19.43 13.60 9.70
CA ASP A 140 -20.29 14.78 9.60
C ASP A 140 -20.19 15.37 8.19
N ALA A 141 -18.99 15.46 7.62
CA ALA A 141 -18.84 15.83 6.22
C ALA A 141 -19.49 14.81 5.28
N LEU A 142 -19.38 13.51 5.57
CA LEU A 142 -20.03 12.47 4.78
C LEU A 142 -21.55 12.57 4.85
N GLU A 143 -22.13 12.86 6.02
CA GLU A 143 -23.58 13.06 6.18
C GLU A 143 -24.07 14.27 5.38
N GLN A 144 -23.31 15.35 5.35
CA GLN A 144 -23.62 16.53 4.54
C GLN A 144 -23.58 16.26 3.05
N LEU A 145 -22.60 15.45 2.59
CA LEU A 145 -22.41 15.12 1.18
C LEU A 145 -23.36 14.05 0.67
N ALA A 146 -23.69 13.05 1.49
CA ALA A 146 -24.31 11.81 1.04
C ALA A 146 -25.51 11.34 1.90
N GLY A 147 -25.82 12.07 2.98
CA GLY A 147 -26.95 11.82 3.85
C GLY A 147 -26.69 10.84 4.99
N LYS A 148 -27.61 10.84 5.96
CA LYS A 148 -27.49 10.12 7.24
C LYS A 148 -27.27 8.61 7.07
N ASN A 149 -27.95 7.98 6.11
CA ASN A 149 -27.84 6.54 5.90
C ASN A 149 -26.41 6.12 5.53
N LEU A 150 -25.70 6.89 4.69
CA LEU A 150 -24.32 6.59 4.30
C LEU A 150 -23.34 6.86 5.42
N ARG A 151 -23.61 7.87 6.28
CA ARG A 151 -22.88 8.09 7.52
C ARG A 151 -22.92 6.85 8.42
N GLU A 152 -24.08 6.25 8.61
CA GLU A 152 -24.24 5.05 9.44
C GLU A 152 -23.54 3.83 8.86
N ILE A 153 -23.59 3.62 7.54
CA ILE A 153 -22.85 2.56 6.85
C ILE A 153 -21.34 2.75 7.03
N ALA A 154 -20.84 3.96 6.82
CA ALA A 154 -19.44 4.29 7.01
C ALA A 154 -19.01 4.09 8.46
N ALA A 155 -19.83 4.45 9.44
CA ALA A 155 -19.55 4.22 10.85
C ALA A 155 -19.47 2.72 11.20
N ARG A 156 -20.39 1.89 10.68
CA ARG A 156 -20.34 0.43 10.87
C ARG A 156 -19.13 -0.20 10.16
N GLN A 157 -18.80 0.27 8.97
CA GLN A 157 -17.60 -0.17 8.27
C GLN A 157 -16.34 0.19 9.09
N GLN A 158 -16.31 1.36 9.67
CA GLN A 158 -15.24 1.80 10.54
C GLN A 158 -15.06 0.92 11.78
N THR A 159 -16.12 0.47 12.40
CA THR A 159 -16.09 -0.37 13.61
C THR A 159 -15.95 -1.86 13.31
N GLY A 160 -15.96 -2.24 12.03
CA GLY A 160 -15.90 -3.65 11.60
C GLY A 160 -17.21 -4.41 11.89
N THR A 161 -18.33 -3.70 12.07
CA THR A 161 -19.66 -4.24 12.34
C THR A 161 -20.59 -4.21 11.11
N ALA A 162 -20.08 -3.76 9.96
CA ALA A 162 -20.82 -3.70 8.71
C ALA A 162 -21.22 -5.11 8.22
N SER A 163 -22.48 -5.23 7.78
CA SER A 163 -22.98 -6.43 7.10
C SER A 163 -22.47 -6.50 5.66
N GLU A 164 -22.74 -7.62 4.96
CA GLU A 164 -22.45 -7.72 3.53
C GLU A 164 -23.25 -6.71 2.71
N GLU A 165 -24.50 -6.46 3.08
CA GLU A 165 -25.34 -5.43 2.46
C GLU A 165 -24.76 -4.02 2.68
N ASP A 166 -24.32 -3.70 3.90
CA ASP A 166 -23.64 -2.44 4.21
C ASP A 166 -22.37 -2.27 3.36
N MET A 167 -21.60 -3.34 3.19
CA MET A 167 -20.39 -3.30 2.37
C MET A 167 -20.70 -3.10 0.89
N GLN A 168 -21.76 -3.73 0.38
CA GLN A 168 -22.20 -3.54 -0.99
C GLN A 168 -22.66 -2.09 -1.20
N ARG A 169 -23.45 -1.55 -0.30
CA ARG A 169 -23.88 -0.15 -0.34
C ARG A 169 -22.73 0.83 -0.16
N PHE A 170 -21.77 0.55 0.70
CA PHE A 170 -20.54 1.34 0.82
C PHE A 170 -19.82 1.43 -0.52
N ASN A 171 -19.65 0.29 -1.21
CA ASN A 171 -18.96 0.24 -2.50
C ASN A 171 -19.71 0.98 -3.61
N THR A 172 -21.04 1.00 -3.57
CA THR A 172 -21.85 1.62 -4.63
C THR A 172 -22.24 3.07 -4.36
N GLU A 173 -22.33 3.47 -3.09
CA GLU A 173 -22.85 4.78 -2.71
C GLU A 173 -21.79 5.69 -2.05
N VAL A 174 -20.87 5.13 -1.25
CA VAL A 174 -19.84 5.90 -0.55
C VAL A 174 -18.53 5.95 -1.36
N LEU A 175 -18.08 4.81 -1.87
CA LEU A 175 -16.81 4.73 -2.58
C LEU A 175 -16.73 5.66 -3.80
N PRO A 176 -17.80 5.89 -4.60
CA PRO A 176 -17.80 6.87 -5.68
C PRO A 176 -17.42 8.28 -5.26
N LEU A 177 -17.66 8.68 -4.01
CA LEU A 177 -17.31 9.99 -3.47
C LEU A 177 -15.79 10.21 -3.31
N TYR A 178 -14.99 9.16 -3.48
CA TYR A 178 -13.52 9.25 -3.46
C TYR A 178 -12.95 9.85 -4.74
N TRP A 179 -13.75 9.98 -5.81
CA TRP A 179 -13.32 10.56 -7.09
C TRP A 179 -13.90 11.93 -7.31
N TYR A 180 -13.07 12.86 -7.77
CA TYR A 180 -13.53 14.19 -8.17
C TYR A 180 -14.53 14.14 -9.33
N GLN A 181 -14.30 13.23 -10.28
CA GLN A 181 -15.22 12.93 -11.42
C GLN A 181 -15.36 11.41 -11.50
N PHE A 182 -16.37 10.89 -10.80
CA PHE A 182 -16.63 9.46 -10.78
C PHE A 182 -17.18 8.98 -12.13
N LYS A 183 -16.66 7.82 -12.56
CA LYS A 183 -17.21 7.07 -13.69
C LYS A 183 -17.47 5.63 -13.26
N PRO A 184 -18.65 5.03 -13.59
CA PRO A 184 -19.01 3.66 -13.14
C PRO A 184 -17.97 2.59 -13.49
N GLU A 185 -17.27 2.75 -14.61
CA GLU A 185 -16.19 1.86 -15.04
C GLU A 185 -15.00 1.81 -14.08
N TYR A 186 -14.82 2.81 -13.21
CA TYR A 186 -13.77 2.80 -12.19
C TYR A 186 -14.01 1.70 -11.15
N LEU A 187 -15.27 1.50 -10.73
CA LEU A 187 -15.63 0.42 -9.82
C LEU A 187 -15.41 -0.96 -10.47
N SER A 188 -15.80 -1.14 -11.72
CA SER A 188 -15.56 -2.39 -12.43
C SER A 188 -14.06 -2.64 -12.63
N GLY A 189 -13.25 -1.61 -12.83
CA GLY A 189 -11.80 -1.68 -12.91
C GLY A 189 -11.16 -2.14 -11.60
N ILE A 190 -11.69 -1.69 -10.46
CA ILE A 190 -11.22 -2.09 -9.12
C ILE A 190 -11.72 -3.48 -8.75
N PHE A 191 -13.05 -3.68 -8.75
CA PHE A 191 -13.67 -4.90 -8.21
C PHE A 191 -13.73 -6.05 -9.20
N GLY A 192 -13.70 -5.79 -10.51
CA GLY A 192 -13.74 -6.83 -11.54
C GLY A 192 -12.50 -7.73 -11.57
N LYS A 193 -11.38 -7.30 -11.01
CA LYS A 193 -10.10 -8.02 -10.97
C LYS A 193 -9.62 -8.36 -9.56
N THR A 194 -10.14 -7.65 -8.55
CA THR A 194 -9.70 -7.73 -7.16
C THR A 194 -10.30 -8.94 -6.46
N VAL A 195 -9.46 -9.70 -5.77
CA VAL A 195 -9.90 -10.75 -4.84
C VAL A 195 -10.18 -10.11 -3.49
N VAL A 196 -11.45 -9.81 -3.22
CA VAL A 196 -11.87 -9.13 -1.97
C VAL A 196 -11.88 -10.10 -0.79
N ASN A 197 -11.33 -9.66 0.35
CA ASN A 197 -11.44 -10.36 1.63
C ASN A 197 -12.06 -9.47 2.70
N VAL A 198 -13.36 -9.58 2.91
CA VAL A 198 -14.13 -8.81 3.90
C VAL A 198 -13.68 -9.09 5.35
N LYS A 199 -13.10 -10.26 5.63
CA LYS A 199 -12.67 -10.67 6.98
C LYS A 199 -11.34 -10.05 7.42
N SER A 200 -10.59 -9.41 6.51
CA SER A 200 -9.30 -8.80 6.82
C SER A 200 -9.39 -7.36 7.35
N ILE A 201 -10.58 -6.88 7.67
CA ILE A 201 -10.76 -5.56 8.27
C ILE A 201 -10.07 -5.55 9.62
N VAL A 202 -8.94 -4.85 9.67
CA VAL A 202 -8.10 -4.69 10.86
C VAL A 202 -8.87 -3.85 11.88
N SER A 203 -8.85 -4.29 13.15
CA SER A 203 -9.42 -3.51 14.23
C SER A 203 -8.74 -2.14 14.33
N ARG A 204 -9.52 -1.07 14.26
CA ARG A 204 -9.04 0.32 14.37
C ARG A 204 -8.33 0.66 15.67
N ALA A 205 -8.63 -0.04 16.75
CA ALA A 205 -7.93 0.14 18.02
C ALA A 205 -6.41 -0.06 17.89
N LEU A 206 -5.99 -0.87 16.92
CA LEU A 206 -4.57 -1.12 16.65
C LEU A 206 -3.96 -0.02 15.78
N LEU A 207 -4.71 0.50 14.80
CA LEU A 207 -4.26 1.61 13.97
C LEU A 207 -4.13 2.91 14.79
N ALA A 208 -5.04 3.15 15.74
CA ALA A 208 -4.95 4.27 16.68
C ALA A 208 -3.67 4.23 17.54
N LYS A 209 -3.20 3.04 17.95
CA LYS A 209 -1.92 2.89 18.66
C LYS A 209 -0.71 3.25 17.79
N LEU A 210 -0.75 2.91 16.51
CA LEU A 210 0.30 3.27 15.53
C LEU A 210 0.31 4.78 15.28
N SER A 211 -0.84 5.42 15.21
CA SER A 211 -0.98 6.87 15.09
C SER A 211 -0.29 7.61 16.21
N HIS A 212 -0.41 7.13 17.46
CA HIS A 212 0.24 7.73 18.61
C HIS A 212 1.78 7.57 18.57
N LEU A 213 2.25 6.45 18.05
CA LEU A 213 3.69 6.21 17.87
C LEU A 213 4.27 7.08 16.75
N LEU A 214 3.52 7.29 15.65
CA LEU A 214 3.93 8.12 14.52
C LEU A 214 3.95 9.62 14.87
N ALA A 215 2.99 10.10 15.65
CA ALA A 215 2.88 11.50 16.04
C ALA A 215 4.06 11.99 16.92
N ASN A 216 4.79 11.06 17.56
CA ASN A 216 5.88 11.38 18.49
C ASN A 216 7.28 11.16 17.88
N GLN A 217 7.41 10.84 16.58
CA GLN A 217 8.70 10.67 15.93
C GLN A 217 9.08 11.91 15.10
N PRO A 218 10.34 12.37 15.12
CA PRO A 218 10.78 13.45 14.27
C PRO A 218 10.76 13.01 12.80
N VAL A 219 9.90 13.64 12.00
CA VAL A 219 9.88 13.43 10.54
C VAL A 219 11.13 14.07 9.95
N ARG A 220 12.06 13.28 9.43
CA ARG A 220 13.14 13.79 8.57
C ARG A 220 12.58 13.98 7.17
N THR A 221 12.29 15.20 6.78
CA THR A 221 12.06 15.56 5.38
C THR A 221 13.41 15.65 4.68
N LEU A 222 13.61 14.86 3.64
CA LEU A 222 14.72 15.09 2.71
C LEU A 222 14.39 16.37 1.94
N SER A 223 15.21 17.39 2.07
CA SER A 223 15.05 18.60 1.28
C SER A 223 15.46 18.34 -0.18
N PRO A 224 14.89 19.04 -1.18
CA PRO A 224 15.29 18.90 -2.58
C PRO A 224 16.78 19.14 -2.83
N ALA A 225 17.47 19.84 -1.95
CA ALA A 225 18.91 20.08 -2.02
C ALA A 225 19.78 18.82 -1.80
N SER A 226 19.26 17.79 -1.14
CA SER A 226 20.01 16.53 -0.92
C SER A 226 19.97 15.57 -2.12
N VAL A 227 19.09 15.84 -3.10
CA VAL A 227 19.01 15.01 -4.33
C VAL A 227 20.05 15.48 -5.36
N ASN A 228 20.37 16.78 -5.39
CA ASN A 228 21.32 17.33 -6.36
C ASN A 228 22.80 17.11 -6.00
N SER A 229 23.12 16.75 -4.74
CA SER A 229 24.51 16.48 -4.34
C SER A 229 25.03 15.10 -4.79
N ALA A 230 24.15 14.16 -5.12
CA ALA A 230 24.54 12.86 -5.62
C ALA A 230 24.92 12.84 -7.12
N GLU A 231 24.52 13.87 -7.89
CA GLU A 231 24.89 13.98 -9.31
C GLU A 231 26.26 14.65 -9.54
N SER A 232 26.79 15.38 -8.55
CA SER A 232 28.07 16.09 -8.70
C SER A 232 29.32 15.29 -8.35
N GLU A 233 29.19 14.14 -7.69
CA GLU A 233 30.35 13.30 -7.32
C GLU A 233 30.76 12.26 -8.38
N ASN A 234 29.96 12.09 -9.45
CA ASN A 234 30.30 11.12 -10.51
C ASN A 234 31.03 11.70 -11.73
N SER A 235 31.53 12.95 -11.67
CA SER A 235 32.22 13.59 -12.80
C SER A 235 33.76 13.49 -12.77
N HIS A 236 34.35 12.74 -11.85
CA HIS A 236 35.80 12.55 -11.77
C HIS A 236 36.16 11.09 -11.56
N LEU A 237 36.11 10.30 -12.65
CA LEU A 237 36.93 9.10 -12.79
C LEU A 237 37.58 9.11 -14.16
N PRO A 238 38.88 8.86 -14.24
CA PRO A 238 39.67 8.93 -15.46
C PRO A 238 39.35 7.84 -16.47
#